data_f0615b38e4a20c65e02f41858e6fbf09
#
_entry.id   f0615b38e4a20c65e02f41858e6fbf09
#
_cell.length_a   1.000
_cell.length_b   1.000
_cell.length_c   1.000
_cell.angle_alpha   90.00
_cell.angle_beta   90.00
_cell.angle_gamma   90.00
#
_symmetry.space_group_name_H-M   'P 1'
#
loop_
_entity.id
_entity.type
_entity.pdbx_description
1 polymer ?
#
loop_
_entity_poly.entity_id
_entity_poly.type
_entity_poly.pdbx_seq_one_letter_code
_entity_poly.pdbx_strand_id
1 'polypeptide(L)'
;QMALQKCGWGANFIENHDQPRATSKYLKEYQNNSDAVKALAAMYFFLRGTPFIYQGQEIGMQNEIWNDIHDYNDISTIDQYKLAREAGLSDAEALEVCGKMSRDNARTPVQWNAQANAGFTTGTPWLKVHSDYKEINVAAQEKDPDSVLNYYRKLTATRKAPEYKEVFTYGKTVPAYQDSETVMAYYRETKSQRVLVAANFGREAVSIKLEYPVKKVLLSNQNRTDCPEGMLKLDSCEVIVLECEK
;
A
#
# COMPACT_ATOMS: atom_id res chain seq x y z
N GLN A 1 10.08 -8.69 10.92
CA GLN A 1 11.23 -7.75 10.80
C GLN A 1 12.23 -7.92 11.95
N MET A 2 11.78 -7.89 13.22
CA MET A 2 12.69 -7.92 14.39
C MET A 2 13.60 -9.15 14.43
N ALA A 3 13.07 -10.35 14.13
CA ALA A 3 13.88 -11.58 14.07
C ALA A 3 14.89 -11.55 12.92
N LEU A 4 14.48 -11.06 11.74
CA LEU A 4 15.34 -11.00 10.55
C LEU A 4 16.52 -10.02 10.67
N GLN A 5 16.41 -9.00 11.53
CA GLN A 5 17.47 -7.98 11.67
C GLN A 5 18.83 -8.57 12.11
N LYS A 6 18.82 -9.71 12.78
CA LYS A 6 20.03 -10.35 13.33
C LYS A 6 20.70 -11.32 12.35
N CYS A 7 19.94 -11.92 11.44
CA CYS A 7 20.41 -13.07 10.66
C CYS A 7 20.00 -13.08 9.19
N GLY A 8 19.24 -12.07 8.71
CA GLY A 8 18.72 -12.13 7.36
C GLY A 8 18.42 -10.78 6.74
N TRP A 9 17.91 -10.86 5.51
CA TRP A 9 17.45 -9.74 4.71
C TRP A 9 16.05 -10.03 4.19
N GLY A 10 15.07 -9.14 4.47
CA GLY A 10 13.67 -9.34 4.08
C GLY A 10 13.39 -8.89 2.66
N ALA A 11 12.54 -9.62 1.96
CA ALA A 11 11.80 -9.17 0.80
C ALA A 11 10.47 -8.57 1.32
N ASN A 12 10.34 -7.26 1.29
CA ASN A 12 9.15 -6.57 1.81
C ASN A 12 8.16 -6.35 0.68
N PHE A 13 7.02 -6.99 0.73
CA PHE A 13 5.93 -6.83 -0.23
C PHE A 13 4.57 -6.89 0.47
N ILE A 14 3.57 -6.28 -0.12
CA ILE A 14 2.17 -6.31 0.32
C ILE A 14 1.25 -6.90 -0.75
N GLU A 15 1.73 -7.01 -1.99
CA GLU A 15 1.05 -7.65 -3.12
C GLU A 15 1.98 -8.61 -3.86
N ASN A 16 1.39 -9.63 -4.48
CA ASN A 16 1.99 -10.50 -5.48
C ASN A 16 0.88 -11.13 -6.35
N HIS A 17 1.28 -11.93 -7.35
CA HIS A 17 0.37 -12.59 -8.28
C HIS A 17 -0.53 -13.68 -7.68
N ASP A 18 -0.36 -14.02 -6.41
CA ASP A 18 -1.11 -15.07 -5.71
C ASP A 18 -1.98 -14.54 -4.55
N GLN A 19 -2.13 -13.21 -4.45
CA GLN A 19 -2.92 -12.58 -3.40
C GLN A 19 -3.86 -11.52 -3.98
N PRO A 20 -4.98 -11.24 -3.30
CA PRO A 20 -5.81 -10.08 -3.63
C PRO A 20 -5.00 -8.77 -3.57
N ARG A 21 -5.46 -7.74 -4.27
CA ARG A 21 -4.87 -6.39 -4.20
C ARG A 21 -4.82 -5.86 -2.77
N ALA A 22 -3.71 -5.22 -2.40
CA ALA A 22 -3.49 -4.74 -1.04
C ALA A 22 -4.53 -3.69 -0.59
N THR A 23 -4.95 -2.83 -1.50
CA THR A 23 -6.02 -1.87 -1.29
C THR A 23 -7.31 -2.54 -0.82
N SER A 24 -7.76 -3.57 -1.54
CA SER A 24 -8.97 -4.32 -1.20
C SER A 24 -8.80 -5.23 0.02
N LYS A 25 -7.58 -5.73 0.26
CA LYS A 25 -7.28 -6.64 1.37
C LYS A 25 -7.16 -5.90 2.71
N TYR A 26 -6.40 -4.81 2.74
CA TYR A 26 -6.02 -4.12 3.98
C TYR A 26 -6.81 -2.84 4.23
N LEU A 27 -7.38 -2.22 3.19
CA LEU A 27 -8.03 -0.92 3.25
C LEU A 27 -9.53 -1.00 2.94
N LYS A 28 -10.21 -2.08 3.34
CA LYS A 28 -11.64 -2.32 3.07
C LYS A 28 -12.54 -1.16 3.49
N GLU A 29 -12.20 -0.50 4.60
CA GLU A 29 -12.97 0.62 5.14
C GLU A 29 -12.61 1.96 4.52
N TYR A 30 -11.57 2.01 3.68
CA TYR A 30 -11.00 3.19 3.04
C TYR A 30 -11.01 3.06 1.50
N GLN A 31 -12.05 2.44 0.96
CA GLN A 31 -12.18 2.28 -0.50
C GLN A 31 -12.06 3.63 -1.20
N ASN A 32 -11.28 3.68 -2.27
CA ASN A 32 -11.00 4.89 -3.07
C ASN A 32 -10.30 6.04 -2.30
N ASN A 33 -9.78 5.79 -1.11
CA ASN A 33 -9.02 6.78 -0.36
C ASN A 33 -7.53 6.70 -0.73
N SER A 34 -7.06 7.65 -1.54
CA SER A 34 -5.64 7.69 -1.99
C SER A 34 -4.67 7.88 -0.83
N ASP A 35 -5.06 8.59 0.24
CA ASP A 35 -4.19 8.81 1.40
C ASP A 35 -3.99 7.53 2.21
N ALA A 36 -5.02 6.69 2.33
CA ALA A 36 -4.89 5.37 2.93
C ALA A 36 -3.92 4.47 2.13
N VAL A 37 -4.00 4.52 0.79
CA VAL A 37 -3.07 3.77 -0.09
C VAL A 37 -1.65 4.26 0.07
N LYS A 38 -1.43 5.57 0.12
CA LYS A 38 -0.11 6.19 0.36
C LYS A 38 0.44 5.83 1.75
N ALA A 39 -0.42 5.83 2.78
CA ALA A 39 -0.04 5.44 4.13
C ALA A 39 0.42 3.97 4.18
N LEU A 40 -0.36 3.06 3.60
CA LEU A 40 0.01 1.64 3.51
C LEU A 40 1.33 1.45 2.74
N ALA A 41 1.51 2.19 1.64
CA ALA A 41 2.74 2.17 0.84
C ALA A 41 3.96 2.57 1.68
N ALA A 42 3.91 3.69 2.39
CA ALA A 42 5.03 4.18 3.20
C ALA A 42 5.40 3.20 4.32
N MET A 43 4.41 2.60 4.98
CA MET A 43 4.63 1.74 6.14
C MET A 43 5.43 0.48 5.81
N TYR A 44 5.26 -0.14 4.64
CA TYR A 44 6.10 -1.29 4.27
C TYR A 44 7.39 -0.87 3.56
N PHE A 45 7.35 0.24 2.77
CA PHE A 45 8.45 0.63 1.89
C PHE A 45 9.72 1.04 2.65
N PHE A 46 9.57 1.68 3.81
CA PHE A 46 10.70 2.10 4.65
C PHE A 46 11.20 1.04 5.64
N LEU A 47 10.60 -0.13 5.71
CA LEU A 47 11.14 -1.25 6.50
C LEU A 47 12.52 -1.69 5.99
N ARG A 48 13.32 -2.27 6.89
CA ARG A 48 14.61 -2.88 6.52
C ARG A 48 14.37 -4.07 5.59
N GLY A 49 15.12 -4.15 4.50
CA GLY A 49 14.97 -5.17 3.46
C GLY A 49 14.83 -4.54 2.07
N THR A 50 14.53 -5.36 1.10
CA THR A 50 14.26 -4.93 -0.28
C THR A 50 12.75 -4.77 -0.47
N PRO A 51 12.24 -3.55 -0.69
CA PRO A 51 10.83 -3.36 -1.01
C PRO A 51 10.56 -3.80 -2.45
N PHE A 52 9.48 -4.56 -2.63
CA PHE A 52 8.95 -4.95 -3.93
C PHE A 52 7.65 -4.20 -4.18
N ILE A 53 7.52 -3.60 -5.35
CA ILE A 53 6.29 -2.97 -5.84
C ILE A 53 5.73 -3.93 -6.89
N TYR A 54 4.54 -4.47 -6.64
CA TYR A 54 3.87 -5.31 -7.61
C TYR A 54 3.15 -4.43 -8.64
N GLN A 55 3.12 -4.87 -9.91
CA GLN A 55 2.51 -4.13 -11.01
C GLN A 55 1.06 -3.71 -10.70
N GLY A 56 0.74 -2.42 -10.86
CA GLY A 56 -0.56 -1.83 -10.54
C GLY A 56 -0.72 -1.39 -9.09
N GLN A 57 0.13 -1.85 -8.17
CA GLN A 57 0.15 -1.39 -6.78
C GLN A 57 0.48 0.10 -6.70
N GLU A 58 1.39 0.58 -7.55
CA GLU A 58 1.85 1.97 -7.64
C GLU A 58 0.78 2.96 -8.10
N ILE A 59 -0.32 2.47 -8.66
CA ILE A 59 -1.50 3.29 -9.01
C ILE A 59 -2.71 3.00 -8.14
N GLY A 60 -2.57 2.09 -7.17
CA GLY A 60 -3.65 1.74 -6.25
C GLY A 60 -4.74 0.86 -6.86
N MET A 61 -4.41 -0.03 -7.81
CA MET A 61 -5.37 -0.99 -8.38
C MET A 61 -6.07 -1.80 -7.29
N GLN A 62 -7.34 -2.11 -7.53
CA GLN A 62 -8.22 -2.80 -6.59
C GLN A 62 -8.66 -4.17 -7.13
N ASN A 63 -9.35 -4.95 -6.29
CA ASN A 63 -10.05 -6.15 -6.71
C ASN A 63 -11.28 -5.80 -7.54
N GLU A 64 -11.58 -6.63 -8.52
CA GLU A 64 -12.88 -6.66 -9.22
C GLU A 64 -13.59 -7.97 -8.88
N ILE A 65 -14.88 -7.88 -8.55
CA ILE A 65 -15.72 -9.06 -8.37
C ILE A 65 -16.64 -9.16 -9.58
N TRP A 66 -16.36 -10.15 -10.43
CA TRP A 66 -17.18 -10.38 -11.61
C TRP A 66 -18.43 -11.18 -11.26
N ASN A 67 -19.51 -10.90 -12.01
CA ASN A 67 -20.83 -11.49 -11.78
C ASN A 67 -21.04 -12.83 -12.52
N ASP A 68 -20.01 -13.37 -13.16
CA ASP A 68 -20.05 -14.66 -13.85
C ASP A 68 -18.78 -15.46 -13.52
N ILE A 69 -18.94 -16.71 -13.07
CA ILE A 69 -17.80 -17.59 -12.78
C ILE A 69 -16.93 -17.85 -14.02
N HIS A 70 -17.50 -17.77 -15.22
CA HIS A 70 -16.75 -17.96 -16.47
C HIS A 70 -15.78 -16.81 -16.79
N ASP A 71 -15.90 -15.69 -16.10
CA ASP A 71 -14.93 -14.57 -16.18
C ASP A 71 -13.64 -14.85 -15.41
N TYR A 72 -13.66 -15.84 -14.48
CA TYR A 72 -12.49 -16.24 -13.70
C TYR A 72 -11.70 -17.34 -14.41
N ASN A 73 -10.37 -17.28 -14.30
CA ASN A 73 -9.45 -18.29 -14.81
C ASN A 73 -8.64 -18.98 -13.70
N ASP A 74 -8.69 -18.47 -12.48
CA ASP A 74 -8.07 -19.08 -11.31
C ASP A 74 -8.79 -20.36 -10.90
N ILE A 75 -8.14 -21.50 -11.11
CA ILE A 75 -8.69 -22.84 -10.78
C ILE A 75 -9.16 -22.91 -9.33
N SER A 76 -8.39 -22.32 -8.38
CA SER A 76 -8.77 -22.30 -6.98
C SER A 76 -10.09 -21.55 -6.75
N THR A 77 -10.31 -20.44 -7.44
CA THR A 77 -11.56 -19.67 -7.38
C THR A 77 -12.73 -20.49 -7.92
N ILE A 78 -12.54 -21.14 -9.08
CA ILE A 78 -13.57 -21.98 -9.72
C ILE A 78 -13.95 -23.18 -8.83
N ASP A 79 -12.97 -23.84 -8.22
CA ASP A 79 -13.24 -24.97 -7.34
C ASP A 79 -13.91 -24.55 -6.03
N GLN A 80 -13.48 -23.44 -5.42
CA GLN A 80 -14.14 -22.90 -4.23
C GLN A 80 -15.57 -22.44 -4.52
N TYR A 81 -15.83 -21.85 -5.69
CA TYR A 81 -17.17 -21.50 -6.10
C TYR A 81 -18.09 -22.75 -6.19
N LYS A 82 -17.65 -23.85 -6.80
CA LYS A 82 -18.41 -25.11 -6.85
C LYS A 82 -18.76 -25.61 -5.45
N LEU A 83 -17.76 -25.65 -4.56
CA LEU A 83 -17.96 -26.06 -3.15
C LEU A 83 -18.96 -25.15 -2.42
N ALA A 84 -18.88 -23.83 -2.63
CA ALA A 84 -19.81 -22.88 -2.04
C ALA A 84 -21.26 -23.11 -2.53
N ARG A 85 -21.44 -23.37 -3.84
CA ARG A 85 -22.74 -23.74 -4.43
C ARG A 85 -23.28 -25.05 -3.88
N GLU A 86 -22.44 -26.06 -3.75
CA GLU A 86 -22.78 -27.36 -3.13
C GLU A 86 -23.17 -27.21 -1.65
N ALA A 87 -22.53 -26.26 -0.95
CA ALA A 87 -22.88 -25.93 0.43
C ALA A 87 -24.18 -25.09 0.56
N GLY A 88 -24.83 -24.75 -0.55
CA GLY A 88 -26.14 -24.09 -0.56
C GLY A 88 -26.11 -22.56 -0.68
N LEU A 89 -24.95 -21.94 -0.88
CA LEU A 89 -24.89 -20.50 -1.15
C LEU A 89 -25.57 -20.20 -2.50
N SER A 90 -26.22 -19.05 -2.60
CA SER A 90 -26.68 -18.52 -3.89
C SER A 90 -25.50 -18.23 -4.81
N ASP A 91 -25.78 -18.09 -6.09
CA ASP A 91 -24.75 -17.76 -7.09
C ASP A 91 -23.99 -16.47 -6.72
N ALA A 92 -24.72 -15.41 -6.39
CA ALA A 92 -24.14 -14.12 -6.00
C ALA A 92 -23.29 -14.20 -4.72
N GLU A 93 -23.74 -14.93 -3.69
CA GLU A 93 -22.97 -15.13 -2.47
C GLU A 93 -21.67 -15.90 -2.72
N ALA A 94 -21.75 -16.98 -3.54
CA ALA A 94 -20.58 -17.77 -3.89
C ALA A 94 -19.56 -16.95 -4.68
N LEU A 95 -20.00 -16.15 -5.66
CA LEU A 95 -19.14 -15.24 -6.43
C LEU A 95 -18.51 -14.16 -5.54
N GLU A 96 -19.27 -13.56 -4.64
CA GLU A 96 -18.76 -12.55 -3.73
C GLU A 96 -17.66 -13.09 -2.81
N VAL A 97 -17.91 -14.25 -2.19
CA VAL A 97 -16.94 -14.86 -1.25
C VAL A 97 -15.67 -15.30 -1.98
N CYS A 98 -15.80 -16.02 -3.10
CA CYS A 98 -14.66 -16.55 -3.85
C CYS A 98 -13.92 -15.44 -4.61
N GLY A 99 -14.63 -14.49 -5.20
CA GLY A 99 -14.06 -13.37 -5.95
C GLY A 99 -13.16 -12.47 -5.08
N LYS A 100 -13.53 -12.23 -3.82
CA LYS A 100 -12.70 -11.44 -2.90
C LYS A 100 -11.30 -12.03 -2.69
N MET A 101 -11.16 -13.34 -2.79
CA MET A 101 -9.91 -14.06 -2.54
C MET A 101 -9.22 -14.52 -3.82
N SER A 102 -9.84 -14.32 -4.97
CA SER A 102 -9.32 -14.75 -6.26
C SER A 102 -7.95 -14.15 -6.57
N ARG A 103 -7.03 -15.00 -7.03
CA ARG A 103 -5.71 -14.57 -7.53
C ARG A 103 -5.84 -13.74 -8.81
N ASP A 104 -6.92 -13.91 -9.58
CA ASP A 104 -7.16 -13.16 -10.81
C ASP A 104 -7.24 -11.66 -10.58
N ASN A 105 -7.65 -11.21 -9.37
CA ASN A 105 -7.60 -9.81 -8.97
C ASN A 105 -6.22 -9.16 -9.17
N ALA A 106 -5.14 -9.90 -8.87
CA ALA A 106 -3.78 -9.41 -9.04
C ALA A 106 -3.25 -9.61 -10.47
N ARG A 107 -4.00 -10.28 -11.35
CA ARG A 107 -3.59 -10.64 -12.72
C ARG A 107 -4.35 -9.88 -13.80
N THR A 108 -5.28 -9.01 -13.40
CA THR A 108 -5.97 -8.10 -14.32
C THR A 108 -4.97 -7.21 -15.05
N PRO A 109 -5.25 -6.80 -16.30
CA PRO A 109 -4.40 -5.90 -17.06
C PRO A 109 -4.08 -4.61 -16.31
N VAL A 110 -2.82 -4.16 -16.37
CA VAL A 110 -2.43 -2.86 -15.81
C VAL A 110 -3.16 -1.74 -16.55
N GLN A 111 -3.70 -0.80 -15.78
CA GLN A 111 -4.50 0.30 -16.27
C GLN A 111 -3.60 1.46 -16.73
N TRP A 112 -3.21 1.48 -18.01
CA TRP A 112 -2.32 2.49 -18.55
C TRP A 112 -3.01 3.83 -18.83
N ASN A 113 -4.26 3.80 -19.33
CA ASN A 113 -5.03 4.99 -19.66
C ASN A 113 -6.53 4.69 -19.75
N ALA A 114 -7.36 5.72 -20.02
CA ALA A 114 -8.81 5.62 -20.12
C ALA A 114 -9.36 5.08 -21.48
N GLN A 115 -8.48 4.59 -22.37
CA GLN A 115 -8.87 4.03 -23.66
C GLN A 115 -9.34 2.58 -23.53
N ALA A 116 -9.87 2.01 -24.63
CA ALA A 116 -10.29 0.62 -24.65
C ALA A 116 -9.23 -0.33 -24.08
N ASN A 117 -9.66 -1.33 -23.34
CA ASN A 117 -8.80 -2.26 -22.61
C ASN A 117 -7.75 -1.55 -21.71
N ALA A 118 -8.11 -0.39 -21.16
CA ALA A 118 -7.22 0.43 -20.34
C ALA A 118 -5.87 0.79 -21.04
N GLY A 119 -5.83 0.80 -22.37
CA GLY A 119 -4.59 0.97 -23.13
C GLY A 119 -3.61 -0.20 -23.03
N PHE A 120 -4.00 -1.31 -22.43
CA PHE A 120 -3.14 -2.47 -22.23
C PHE A 120 -2.92 -3.27 -23.52
N THR A 121 -3.97 -3.45 -24.34
CA THR A 121 -3.91 -4.20 -25.60
C THR A 121 -4.96 -3.70 -26.60
N THR A 122 -4.68 -3.89 -27.87
CA THR A 122 -5.66 -3.72 -28.96
C THR A 122 -6.45 -4.99 -29.27
N GLY A 123 -6.04 -6.15 -28.73
CA GLY A 123 -6.72 -7.43 -28.83
C GLY A 123 -7.61 -7.71 -27.62
N THR A 124 -8.02 -8.96 -27.46
CA THR A 124 -8.75 -9.43 -26.27
C THR A 124 -7.75 -9.73 -25.16
N PRO A 125 -7.83 -9.06 -24.00
CA PRO A 125 -6.97 -9.39 -22.87
C PRO A 125 -7.30 -10.77 -22.28
N TRP A 126 -6.33 -11.40 -21.62
CA TRP A 126 -6.53 -12.69 -20.95
C TRP A 126 -7.65 -12.61 -19.89
N LEU A 127 -7.59 -11.65 -19.01
CA LEU A 127 -8.65 -11.34 -18.02
C LEU A 127 -9.30 -10.00 -18.38
N LYS A 128 -10.53 -9.80 -17.94
CA LYS A 128 -11.21 -8.51 -18.09
C LYS A 128 -10.42 -7.40 -17.40
N VAL A 129 -10.47 -6.21 -17.98
CA VAL A 129 -9.96 -5.00 -17.37
C VAL A 129 -10.87 -4.60 -16.21
N HIS A 130 -10.30 -4.13 -15.10
CA HIS A 130 -11.06 -3.61 -13.97
C HIS A 130 -11.96 -2.43 -14.40
N SER A 131 -13.17 -2.37 -13.85
CA SER A 131 -14.20 -1.41 -14.27
C SER A 131 -13.82 0.06 -14.06
N ASP A 132 -12.96 0.36 -13.08
CA ASP A 132 -12.53 1.71 -12.71
C ASP A 132 -11.37 2.27 -13.55
N TYR A 133 -10.94 1.59 -14.62
CA TYR A 133 -9.77 2.00 -15.41
C TYR A 133 -9.84 3.41 -15.99
N LYS A 134 -11.03 3.99 -16.09
CA LYS A 134 -11.21 5.36 -16.58
C LYS A 134 -10.77 6.40 -15.54
N GLU A 135 -10.91 6.07 -14.26
CA GLU A 135 -10.55 6.92 -13.12
C GLU A 135 -9.16 6.59 -12.60
N ILE A 136 -8.87 5.29 -12.37
CA ILE A 136 -7.59 4.82 -11.85
C ILE A 136 -6.73 4.33 -13.00
N ASN A 137 -5.79 5.15 -13.45
CA ASN A 137 -4.84 4.76 -14.51
C ASN A 137 -3.55 5.59 -14.46
N VAL A 138 -2.50 5.05 -15.08
CA VAL A 138 -1.18 5.68 -15.11
C VAL A 138 -1.22 7.09 -15.73
N ALA A 139 -1.87 7.24 -16.90
CA ALA A 139 -1.86 8.51 -17.63
C ALA A 139 -2.57 9.65 -16.89
N ALA A 140 -3.59 9.36 -16.12
CA ALA A 140 -4.25 10.33 -15.24
C ALA A 140 -3.35 10.69 -14.05
N GLN A 141 -2.78 9.67 -13.39
CA GLN A 141 -1.96 9.87 -12.20
C GLN A 141 -0.59 10.51 -12.48
N GLU A 142 -0.04 10.37 -13.68
CA GLU A 142 1.20 11.08 -14.06
C GLU A 142 1.03 12.61 -14.06
N LYS A 143 -0.17 13.09 -14.32
CA LYS A 143 -0.49 14.53 -14.38
C LYS A 143 -0.85 15.12 -13.01
N ASP A 144 -1.16 14.28 -12.04
CA ASP A 144 -1.54 14.69 -10.69
C ASP A 144 -0.35 14.54 -9.73
N PRO A 145 0.25 15.65 -9.26
CA PRO A 145 1.41 15.62 -8.36
C PRO A 145 1.12 14.94 -7.01
N ASP A 146 -0.15 14.84 -6.64
CA ASP A 146 -0.61 14.23 -5.39
C ASP A 146 -1.16 12.81 -5.56
N SER A 147 -1.04 12.24 -6.76
CA SER A 147 -1.46 10.86 -7.05
C SER A 147 -0.65 9.82 -6.26
N VAL A 148 -1.21 8.61 -6.18
CA VAL A 148 -0.52 7.43 -5.60
C VAL A 148 0.78 7.15 -6.36
N LEU A 149 0.76 7.21 -7.71
CA LEU A 149 1.94 6.99 -8.55
C LEU A 149 3.06 7.97 -8.23
N ASN A 150 2.74 9.27 -8.16
CA ASN A 150 3.74 10.28 -7.84
C ASN A 150 4.22 10.19 -6.39
N TYR A 151 3.37 9.71 -5.49
CA TYR A 151 3.79 9.40 -4.13
C TYR A 151 4.79 8.22 -4.07
N TYR A 152 4.61 7.14 -4.84
CA TYR A 152 5.59 6.07 -4.98
C TYR A 152 6.94 6.56 -5.56
N ARG A 153 6.91 7.53 -6.47
CA ARG A 153 8.13 8.21 -6.95
C ARG A 153 8.84 8.96 -5.81
N LYS A 154 8.07 9.70 -4.98
CA LYS A 154 8.59 10.39 -3.79
C LYS A 154 9.16 9.38 -2.77
N LEU A 155 8.46 8.25 -2.48
CA LEU A 155 8.96 7.17 -1.61
C LEU A 155 10.32 6.65 -2.09
N THR A 156 10.42 6.35 -3.38
CA THR A 156 11.64 5.83 -4.00
C THR A 156 12.79 6.82 -3.91
N ALA A 157 12.52 8.10 -4.21
CA ALA A 157 13.51 9.17 -4.13
C ALA A 157 14.00 9.36 -2.69
N THR A 158 13.09 9.44 -1.71
CA THR A 158 13.42 9.58 -0.29
C THR A 158 14.28 8.42 0.22
N ARG A 159 13.91 7.17 -0.12
CA ARG A 159 14.67 5.98 0.32
C ARG A 159 16.08 5.94 -0.29
N LYS A 160 16.26 6.45 -1.53
CA LYS A 160 17.52 6.42 -2.27
C LYS A 160 18.37 7.69 -2.07
N ALA A 161 17.84 8.72 -1.41
CA ALA A 161 18.57 9.96 -1.17
C ALA A 161 19.90 9.66 -0.47
N PRO A 162 21.04 10.20 -0.94
CA PRO A 162 22.37 9.86 -0.43
C PRO A 162 22.49 9.99 1.09
N GLU A 163 21.87 11.02 1.66
CA GLU A 163 21.87 11.32 3.09
C GLU A 163 21.04 10.34 3.93
N TYR A 164 20.06 9.66 3.34
CA TYR A 164 19.15 8.73 4.05
C TYR A 164 19.29 7.27 3.61
N LYS A 165 20.07 7.01 2.56
CA LYS A 165 20.25 5.66 2.01
C LYS A 165 20.72 4.66 3.07
N GLU A 166 21.63 5.04 3.94
CA GLU A 166 22.16 4.15 4.98
C GLU A 166 21.08 3.79 5.99
N VAL A 167 20.37 4.79 6.54
CA VAL A 167 19.36 4.56 7.57
C VAL A 167 18.18 3.74 7.04
N PHE A 168 17.73 3.98 5.82
CA PHE A 168 16.63 3.21 5.23
C PHE A 168 17.06 1.81 4.76
N THR A 169 18.33 1.63 4.37
CA THR A 169 18.82 0.31 3.95
C THR A 169 19.23 -0.53 5.16
N TYR A 170 20.16 -0.07 5.96
CA TYR A 170 20.82 -0.88 6.99
C TYR A 170 20.37 -0.55 8.42
N GLY A 171 19.72 0.59 8.65
CA GLY A 171 19.25 1.00 9.97
C GLY A 171 18.37 -0.07 10.62
N LYS A 172 18.43 -0.17 11.93
CA LYS A 172 17.54 -1.05 12.71
C LYS A 172 16.10 -0.54 12.59
N THR A 173 15.15 -1.44 12.55
CA THR A 173 13.73 -1.13 12.74
C THR A 173 13.41 -1.31 14.22
N VAL A 174 12.93 -0.26 14.86
CA VAL A 174 12.53 -0.25 16.27
C VAL A 174 11.06 0.11 16.34
N PRO A 175 10.17 -0.77 16.81
CA PRO A 175 8.74 -0.45 16.97
C PRO A 175 8.56 0.75 17.90
N ALA A 176 7.56 1.57 17.60
CA ALA A 176 7.19 2.75 18.38
C ALA A 176 5.66 2.78 18.55
N TYR A 177 5.19 3.42 19.62
CA TYR A 177 3.75 3.65 19.91
C TYR A 177 2.90 2.37 19.86
N GLN A 178 3.42 1.25 20.39
CA GLN A 178 2.79 -0.08 20.29
C GLN A 178 1.47 -0.19 21.08
N ASP A 179 1.20 0.74 22.01
CA ASP A 179 -0.04 0.79 22.77
C ASP A 179 -1.19 1.51 22.04
N SER A 180 -0.91 2.09 20.85
CA SER A 180 -1.93 2.72 20.03
C SER A 180 -2.67 1.68 19.19
N GLU A 181 -3.99 1.75 19.17
CA GLU A 181 -4.84 0.88 18.34
C GLU A 181 -4.90 1.32 16.87
N THR A 182 -4.60 2.59 16.59
CA THR A 182 -4.78 3.18 15.26
C THR A 182 -3.48 3.66 14.62
N VAL A 183 -2.45 3.96 15.43
CA VAL A 183 -1.15 4.42 14.92
C VAL A 183 -0.22 3.24 14.73
N MET A 184 0.23 3.04 13.50
CA MET A 184 1.38 2.18 13.20
C MET A 184 2.63 3.07 13.10
N ALA A 185 3.65 2.77 13.89
CA ALA A 185 4.88 3.54 13.82
C ALA A 185 6.13 2.70 14.16
N TYR A 186 7.24 3.13 13.60
CA TYR A 186 8.57 2.59 13.93
C TYR A 186 9.66 3.61 13.64
N TYR A 187 10.76 3.48 14.35
CA TYR A 187 12.00 4.17 14.02
C TYR A 187 12.88 3.32 13.10
N ARG A 188 13.56 4.00 12.17
CA ARG A 188 14.74 3.48 11.49
C ARG A 188 15.95 4.16 12.10
N GLU A 189 16.93 3.38 12.57
CA GLU A 189 18.05 3.89 13.33
C GLU A 189 19.41 3.36 12.88
N THR A 190 20.37 4.27 12.73
CA THR A 190 21.80 3.97 12.68
C THR A 190 22.49 4.56 13.93
N LYS A 191 23.81 4.57 13.96
CA LYS A 191 24.57 5.24 15.04
C LYS A 191 24.38 6.76 15.01
N SER A 192 24.18 7.35 13.83
CA SER A 192 24.17 8.81 13.60
C SER A 192 22.80 9.37 13.21
N GLN A 193 21.85 8.54 12.82
CA GLN A 193 20.54 8.99 12.33
C GLN A 193 19.38 8.22 12.96
N ARG A 194 18.27 8.92 13.12
CA ARG A 194 16.97 8.37 13.53
C ARG A 194 15.89 8.94 12.64
N VAL A 195 15.05 8.08 12.07
CA VAL A 195 13.91 8.46 11.26
C VAL A 195 12.67 7.78 11.80
N LEU A 196 11.65 8.55 12.14
CA LEU A 196 10.32 8.05 12.49
C LEU A 196 9.49 7.89 11.21
N VAL A 197 8.83 6.74 11.06
CA VAL A 197 7.75 6.51 10.10
C VAL A 197 6.50 6.26 10.92
N ALA A 198 5.48 7.10 10.80
CA ALA A 198 4.24 7.00 11.55
C ALA A 198 3.02 7.24 10.66
N ALA A 199 2.01 6.38 10.79
CA ALA A 199 0.74 6.49 10.07
C ALA A 199 -0.44 6.26 11.02
N ASN A 200 -1.51 7.02 10.83
CA ASN A 200 -2.77 6.81 11.51
C ASN A 200 -3.76 6.09 10.57
N PHE A 201 -4.11 4.86 10.92
CA PHE A 201 -5.14 4.08 10.22
C PHE A 201 -6.52 4.16 10.93
N GLY A 202 -6.67 5.08 11.89
CA GLY A 202 -7.96 5.38 12.50
C GLY A 202 -8.79 6.33 11.65
N ARG A 203 -10.11 6.38 11.94
CA ARG A 203 -11.04 7.29 11.26
C ARG A 203 -10.97 8.72 11.78
N GLU A 204 -10.50 8.89 13.00
CA GLU A 204 -10.37 10.17 13.68
C GLU A 204 -8.90 10.58 13.77
N ALA A 205 -8.68 11.89 13.88
CA ALA A 205 -7.35 12.41 14.13
C ALA A 205 -6.84 11.96 15.51
N VAL A 206 -5.57 11.63 15.59
CA VAL A 206 -4.90 11.22 16.82
C VAL A 206 -3.66 12.07 17.08
N SER A 207 -3.36 12.33 18.36
CA SER A 207 -2.13 13.01 18.74
C SER A 207 -1.24 12.07 19.53
N ILE A 208 0.03 11.97 19.12
CA ILE A 208 1.05 11.19 19.82
C ILE A 208 2.14 12.11 20.35
N LYS A 209 2.68 11.79 21.53
CA LYS A 209 3.80 12.51 22.10
C LYS A 209 5.09 12.06 21.42
N LEU A 210 5.83 12.99 20.84
CA LEU A 210 7.12 12.69 20.23
C LEU A 210 8.16 12.36 21.31
N GLU A 211 8.87 11.24 21.10
CA GLU A 211 9.95 10.81 22.00
C GLU A 211 11.24 11.62 21.78
N TYR A 212 11.42 12.16 20.57
CA TYR A 212 12.62 12.89 20.15
C TYR A 212 12.24 14.14 19.37
N PRO A 213 13.01 15.25 19.52
CA PRO A 213 12.81 16.44 18.71
C PRO A 213 12.94 16.14 17.21
N VAL A 214 12.11 16.80 16.40
CA VAL A 214 12.10 16.66 14.95
C VAL A 214 13.04 17.68 14.31
N LYS A 215 13.89 17.22 13.40
CA LYS A 215 14.79 18.05 12.60
C LYS A 215 14.18 18.44 11.26
N LYS A 216 13.49 17.49 10.62
CA LYS A 216 13.01 17.68 9.25
C LYS A 216 11.86 16.73 8.94
N VAL A 217 10.88 17.21 8.18
CA VAL A 217 9.89 16.38 7.51
C VAL A 217 10.51 15.88 6.20
N LEU A 218 10.61 14.55 6.03
CA LEU A 218 11.18 13.93 4.85
C LEU A 218 10.11 13.61 3.80
N LEU A 219 8.94 13.22 4.27
CA LEU A 219 7.80 12.88 3.42
C LEU A 219 6.51 12.97 4.22
N SER A 220 5.46 13.45 3.58
CA SER A 220 4.07 13.40 4.06
C SER A 220 3.14 13.12 2.89
N ASN A 221 2.05 12.37 3.09
CA ASN A 221 1.02 12.22 2.07
C ASN A 221 0.06 13.42 2.02
N GLN A 222 0.12 14.31 3.01
CA GLN A 222 -0.65 15.56 3.09
C GLN A 222 0.23 16.81 2.85
N ASN A 223 1.39 16.65 2.21
CA ASN A 223 2.33 17.72 1.84
C ASN A 223 2.76 18.61 3.02
N ARG A 224 2.80 18.07 4.26
CA ARG A 224 3.30 18.81 5.42
C ARG A 224 4.79 19.07 5.32
N THR A 225 5.20 20.27 5.75
CA THR A 225 6.59 20.72 5.77
C THR A 225 7.03 21.25 7.16
N ASP A 226 6.06 21.58 8.01
CA ASP A 226 6.29 22.07 9.38
C ASP A 226 6.75 20.92 10.30
N CYS A 227 7.80 21.15 11.05
CA CYS A 227 8.30 20.20 12.04
C CYS A 227 7.44 20.27 13.30
N PRO A 228 6.78 19.18 13.72
CA PRO A 228 6.01 19.18 14.95
C PRO A 228 6.91 19.25 16.18
N GLU A 229 6.48 19.99 17.20
CA GLU A 229 7.18 20.13 18.47
C GLU A 229 6.41 19.41 19.59
N GLY A 230 7.07 18.45 20.25
CA GLY A 230 6.52 17.74 21.41
C GLY A 230 5.34 16.83 21.13
N MET A 231 4.37 17.27 20.33
CA MET A 231 3.18 16.51 19.94
C MET A 231 3.05 16.43 18.41
N LEU A 232 2.77 15.24 17.89
CA LEU A 232 2.45 15.02 16.48
C LEU A 232 0.97 14.68 16.37
N LYS A 233 0.19 15.55 15.74
CA LYS A 233 -1.17 15.26 15.31
C LYS A 233 -1.10 14.60 13.93
N LEU A 234 -1.78 13.47 13.80
CA LEU A 234 -1.98 12.74 12.55
C LEU A 234 -3.48 12.70 12.25
N ASP A 235 -3.88 13.20 11.11
CA ASP A 235 -5.26 13.08 10.64
C ASP A 235 -5.53 11.65 10.15
N SER A 236 -6.80 11.32 9.86
CA SER A 236 -7.15 9.99 9.34
C SER A 236 -6.38 9.69 8.04
N CYS A 237 -5.82 8.50 7.95
CA CYS A 237 -5.01 8.04 6.82
C CYS A 237 -3.75 8.89 6.53
N GLU A 238 -3.34 9.73 7.48
CA GLU A 238 -2.09 10.47 7.34
C GLU A 238 -0.88 9.59 7.65
N VAL A 239 0.14 9.72 6.82
CA VAL A 239 1.47 9.16 7.06
C VAL A 239 2.53 10.25 6.96
N ILE A 240 3.48 10.23 7.89
CA ILE A 240 4.60 11.15 7.91
C ILE A 240 5.91 10.43 8.18
N VAL A 241 6.98 10.90 7.55
CA VAL A 241 8.35 10.42 7.74
C VAL A 241 9.19 11.59 8.24
N LEU A 242 9.73 11.44 9.44
CA LEU A 242 10.42 12.52 10.16
C LEU A 242 11.86 12.14 10.48
N GLU A 243 12.83 12.99 10.15
CA GLU A 243 14.16 12.91 10.74
C GLU A 243 14.10 13.50 12.16
N CYS A 244 14.55 12.72 13.14
CA CYS A 244 14.59 13.11 14.56
C CYS A 244 16.02 13.29 15.04
N GLU A 245 16.17 13.97 16.16
CA GLU A 245 17.46 14.04 16.88
C GLU A 245 17.89 12.64 17.35
N LYS A 246 19.24 12.46 17.40
CA LYS A 246 19.85 11.19 17.80
C LYS A 246 20.34 11.25 19.23
#